data_8dd0d9d999614172f1938ca020c916a9
#
_entry.id   8dd0d9d999614172f1938ca020c916a9
#
_cell.length_a   1.000
_cell.length_b   1.000
_cell.length_c   1.000
_cell.angle_alpha   90.00
_cell.angle_beta   90.00
_cell.angle_gamma   90.00
#
_symmetry.space_group_name_H-M   'P 1'
#
loop_
_entity.id
_entity.type
_entity.pdbx_description
1 polymer ?
#
loop_
_entity_poly.entity_id
_entity_poly.type
_entity_poly.pdbx_seq_one_letter_code
_entity_poly.pdbx_strand_id
1 'polypeptide(L)'
;MTGVQTCALPICNGGRHIPEARWREHVFGYTIVNDVSARDFQMATSQWTIGKTFDTFAPIGPLIVTADEIEDPHKLAISLTLNGEVMQSSNTSNLIFGVPHLIAFLSSVMTLTPGDIISTGTPAGVGFARKPPRWLLPGDEVAVEVEGIGRLVNPVVAEA
;
A
#
# COMPACT_ATOMS: atom_id res chain seq x y z
N MET A 1 -8.89 1.22 -14.62
CA MET A 1 -7.97 1.32 -13.47
C MET A 1 -8.74 1.08 -12.17
N THR A 2 -8.11 0.58 -11.13
CA THR A 2 -8.71 0.44 -9.79
C THR A 2 -7.74 0.96 -8.76
N GLY A 3 -8.21 1.78 -7.82
CA GLY A 3 -7.44 2.16 -6.63
C GLY A 3 -7.37 0.98 -5.65
N VAL A 4 -6.24 0.81 -5.02
CA VAL A 4 -5.97 -0.27 -4.06
C VAL A 4 -5.16 0.33 -2.92
N GLN A 5 -5.71 0.32 -1.72
CA GLN A 5 -5.03 0.90 -0.57
C GLN A 5 -4.00 -0.05 0.02
N THR A 6 -2.91 0.49 0.51
CA THR A 6 -1.87 -0.27 1.18
C THR A 6 -1.20 0.58 2.25
N CYS A 7 -1.04 0.05 3.46
CA CYS A 7 -0.05 0.56 4.40
C CYS A 7 1.33 0.19 3.86
N ALA A 8 2.27 1.10 3.92
CA ALA A 8 3.63 0.88 3.45
C ALA A 8 4.65 1.26 4.52
N LEU A 9 5.77 0.56 4.54
CA LEU A 9 6.83 0.79 5.52
C LEU A 9 8.16 1.11 4.83
N PRO A 10 8.66 2.35 4.99
CA PRO A 10 10.03 2.71 4.61
C PRO A 10 11.07 2.05 5.51
N ILE A 11 12.17 1.58 4.91
CA ILE A 11 13.31 0.97 5.59
C ILE A 11 14.32 2.05 6.01
N CYS A 12 14.83 1.98 7.27
CA CYS A 12 15.92 2.86 7.76
C CYS A 12 17.28 2.15 7.74
N ASN A 13 17.36 0.95 8.32
CA ASN A 13 18.57 0.17 8.35
C ASN A 13 18.45 -1.00 7.37
N GLY A 14 19.25 -0.97 6.31
CA GLY A 14 19.29 -2.06 5.35
C GLY A 14 19.84 -3.36 5.94
N GLY A 15 19.79 -4.43 5.14
CA GLY A 15 20.37 -5.72 5.55
C GLY A 15 19.86 -6.91 4.75
N ARG A 16 20.52 -8.05 5.00
CA ARG A 16 20.16 -9.39 4.50
C ARG A 16 19.87 -10.31 5.67
N HIS A 17 18.97 -11.28 5.47
CA HIS A 17 18.63 -12.30 6.47
C HIS A 17 18.24 -11.72 7.84
N ILE A 18 17.42 -10.67 7.82
CA ILE A 18 16.95 -9.99 9.05
C ILE A 18 16.00 -10.93 9.80
N PRO A 19 16.31 -11.27 11.07
CA PRO A 19 15.41 -12.10 11.88
C PRO A 19 14.10 -11.36 12.19
N GLU A 20 12.96 -12.07 12.21
CA GLU A 20 11.67 -11.47 12.57
C GLU A 20 11.70 -10.70 13.89
N ALA A 21 12.44 -11.20 14.89
CA ALA A 21 12.54 -10.54 16.21
C ALA A 21 13.21 -9.15 16.18
N ARG A 22 13.95 -8.84 15.11
CA ARG A 22 14.69 -7.58 14.96
C ARG A 22 14.06 -6.60 13.97
N TRP A 23 12.88 -6.89 13.44
CA TRP A 23 12.24 -6.11 12.38
C TRP A 23 12.12 -4.60 12.69
N ARG A 24 11.83 -4.22 13.96
CA ARG A 24 11.68 -2.82 14.37
C ARG A 24 12.94 -1.98 14.16
N GLU A 25 14.12 -2.59 14.24
CA GLU A 25 15.40 -1.90 14.00
C GLU A 25 15.61 -1.49 12.55
N HIS A 26 14.78 -2.00 11.63
CA HIS A 26 14.89 -1.78 10.20
C HIS A 26 13.76 -0.92 9.62
N VAL A 27 12.72 -0.63 10.39
CA VAL A 27 11.60 0.21 9.96
C VAL A 27 11.81 1.65 10.36
N PHE A 28 11.84 2.56 9.38
CA PHE A 28 11.88 4.00 9.63
C PHE A 28 10.53 4.53 10.11
N GLY A 29 9.45 4.08 9.48
CA GLY A 29 8.11 4.55 9.78
C GLY A 29 7.05 3.88 8.91
N TYR A 30 5.90 4.54 8.83
CA TYR A 30 4.73 4.07 8.09
C TYR A 30 4.15 5.20 7.23
N THR A 31 3.64 4.84 6.07
CA THR A 31 2.98 5.77 5.15
C THR A 31 1.85 5.06 4.41
N ILE A 32 1.12 5.78 3.58
CA ILE A 32 0.05 5.24 2.75
C ILE A 32 0.55 5.14 1.32
N VAL A 33 0.23 4.04 0.64
CA VAL A 33 0.37 3.88 -0.81
C VAL A 33 -0.99 3.57 -1.41
N ASN A 34 -1.36 4.30 -2.46
CA ASN A 34 -2.49 3.94 -3.30
C ASN A 34 -1.97 3.13 -4.50
N ASP A 35 -2.03 1.80 -4.40
CA ASP A 35 -1.56 0.87 -5.42
C ASP A 35 -2.53 0.82 -6.62
N VAL A 36 -2.56 1.90 -7.39
CA VAL A 36 -3.39 2.01 -8.61
C VAL A 36 -2.98 0.94 -9.60
N SER A 37 -3.97 0.30 -10.24
CA SER A 37 -3.72 -0.85 -11.12
C SER A 37 -4.49 -0.75 -12.43
N ALA A 38 -3.77 -0.83 -13.55
CA ALA A 38 -4.31 -1.03 -14.89
C ALA A 38 -4.52 -2.53 -15.11
N ARG A 39 -5.74 -3.01 -14.90
CA ARG A 39 -6.03 -4.45 -14.83
C ARG A 39 -5.91 -5.17 -16.18
N ASP A 40 -6.18 -4.49 -17.27
CA ASP A 40 -5.95 -4.96 -18.64
C ASP A 40 -4.48 -5.29 -18.88
N PHE A 41 -3.56 -4.39 -18.51
CA PHE A 41 -2.12 -4.63 -18.57
C PHE A 41 -1.65 -5.66 -17.54
N GLN A 42 -2.17 -5.59 -16.33
CA GLN A 42 -1.82 -6.54 -15.28
C GLN A 42 -2.16 -7.98 -15.64
N MET A 43 -3.31 -8.20 -16.30
CA MET A 43 -3.82 -9.54 -16.65
C MET A 43 -3.37 -10.01 -18.03
N ALA A 44 -2.67 -9.18 -18.80
CA ALA A 44 -2.15 -9.55 -20.13
C ALA A 44 -1.09 -10.66 -20.06
N THR A 45 -0.35 -10.75 -18.97
CA THR A 45 0.68 -11.77 -18.74
C THR A 45 0.64 -12.26 -17.29
N SER A 46 1.46 -13.25 -16.95
CA SER A 46 1.66 -13.69 -15.54
C SER A 46 2.49 -12.69 -14.72
N GLN A 47 3.11 -11.68 -15.36
CA GLN A 47 3.93 -10.66 -14.72
C GLN A 47 3.10 -9.39 -14.47
N TRP A 48 2.71 -9.15 -13.23
CA TRP A 48 1.78 -8.09 -12.86
C TRP A 48 2.37 -6.67 -12.85
N THR A 49 3.68 -6.56 -12.81
CA THR A 49 4.40 -5.29 -12.59
C THR A 49 4.00 -4.23 -13.62
N ILE A 50 3.87 -4.60 -14.90
CA ILE A 50 3.52 -3.64 -15.95
C ILE A 50 2.20 -2.90 -15.69
N GLY A 51 1.22 -3.55 -15.05
CA GLY A 51 -0.04 -2.93 -14.66
C GLY A 51 0.03 -1.99 -13.46
N LYS A 52 1.22 -1.84 -12.84
CA LYS A 52 1.49 -1.06 -11.63
C LYS A 52 2.45 0.12 -11.85
N THR A 53 3.09 0.20 -13.03
CA THR A 53 4.24 1.07 -13.29
C THR A 53 3.97 2.20 -14.27
N PHE A 54 2.71 2.54 -14.51
CA PHE A 54 2.36 3.73 -15.29
C PHE A 54 2.80 4.99 -14.54
N ASP A 55 3.11 6.04 -15.29
CA ASP A 55 3.40 7.35 -14.72
C ASP A 55 2.27 7.78 -13.78
N THR A 56 2.61 8.40 -12.68
CA THR A 56 1.71 8.82 -11.59
C THR A 56 1.04 7.69 -10.79
N PHE A 57 1.29 6.42 -11.09
CA PHE A 57 0.82 5.29 -10.29
C PHE A 57 1.60 5.20 -8.95
N ALA A 58 1.03 4.45 -7.99
CA ALA A 58 1.55 4.33 -6.64
C ALA A 58 1.77 5.67 -5.91
N PRO A 59 0.80 6.62 -5.89
CA PRO A 59 0.95 7.81 -5.05
C PRO A 59 1.21 7.41 -3.60
N ILE A 60 2.15 8.12 -2.96
CA ILE A 60 2.62 7.86 -1.59
C ILE A 60 2.43 9.12 -0.74
N GLY A 61 2.00 8.98 0.50
CA GLY A 61 1.86 10.09 1.43
C GLY A 61 0.69 9.90 2.40
N PRO A 62 0.18 11.00 2.97
CA PRO A 62 0.61 12.40 2.81
C PRO A 62 1.96 12.69 3.49
N LEU A 63 2.35 11.85 4.44
CA LEU A 63 3.58 11.97 5.22
C LEU A 63 4.08 10.57 5.63
N ILE A 64 5.25 10.51 6.23
CA ILE A 64 5.76 9.32 6.92
C ILE A 64 5.66 9.60 8.41
N VAL A 65 4.96 8.75 9.15
CA VAL A 65 4.94 8.73 10.61
C VAL A 65 6.05 7.81 11.07
N THR A 66 6.91 8.28 11.96
CA THR A 66 8.06 7.48 12.44
C THR A 66 7.61 6.28 13.27
N ALA A 67 8.42 5.22 13.30
CA ALA A 67 8.02 3.95 13.89
C ALA A 67 7.77 4.02 15.41
N ASP A 68 8.35 5.02 16.08
CA ASP A 68 8.15 5.26 17.51
C ASP A 68 6.80 5.96 17.82
N GLU A 69 6.18 6.60 16.84
CA GLU A 69 4.86 7.21 16.99
C GLU A 69 3.71 6.21 16.80
N ILE A 70 3.97 5.05 16.19
CA ILE A 70 2.98 3.97 15.97
C ILE A 70 3.28 2.80 16.93
N GLU A 71 2.48 2.68 17.98
CA GLU A 71 2.67 1.63 18.98
C GLU A 71 2.59 0.23 18.39
N ASP A 72 1.54 -0.05 17.62
CA ASP A 72 1.32 -1.35 16.96
C ASP A 72 0.79 -1.18 15.52
N PRO A 73 1.64 -1.37 14.49
CA PRO A 73 1.23 -1.24 13.11
C PRO A 73 0.24 -2.32 12.64
N HIS A 74 -0.04 -3.33 13.48
CA HIS A 74 -0.99 -4.40 13.19
C HIS A 74 -2.39 -4.14 13.79
N LYS A 75 -2.68 -2.91 14.23
CA LYS A 75 -3.98 -2.57 14.85
C LYS A 75 -4.63 -1.31 14.27
N LEU A 76 -4.17 -0.84 13.12
CA LEU A 76 -4.63 0.41 12.51
C LEU A 76 -5.87 0.17 11.66
N ALA A 77 -6.88 1.00 11.84
CA ALA A 77 -8.00 1.05 10.89
C ALA A 77 -7.52 1.58 9.54
N ILE A 78 -8.01 0.98 8.45
CA ILE A 78 -7.66 1.37 7.09
C ILE A 78 -8.91 1.40 6.21
N SER A 79 -9.10 2.48 5.44
CA SER A 79 -10.23 2.64 4.55
C SER A 79 -9.86 3.33 3.24
N LEU A 80 -10.62 3.05 2.18
CA LEU A 80 -10.59 3.78 0.93
C LEU A 80 -11.99 4.25 0.56
N THR A 81 -12.09 5.52 0.19
CA THR A 81 -13.30 6.09 -0.39
C THR A 81 -13.08 6.49 -1.85
N LEU A 82 -14.13 6.36 -2.66
CA LEU A 82 -14.20 6.84 -4.03
C LEU A 82 -15.39 7.81 -4.11
N ASN A 83 -15.11 9.07 -4.39
CA ASN A 83 -16.13 10.15 -4.39
C ASN A 83 -16.92 10.19 -3.06
N GLY A 84 -16.28 9.91 -1.94
CA GLY A 84 -16.92 9.87 -0.63
C GLY A 84 -17.62 8.54 -0.27
N GLU A 85 -17.80 7.62 -1.22
CA GLU A 85 -18.35 6.29 -0.95
C GLU A 85 -17.25 5.34 -0.46
N VAL A 86 -17.50 4.64 0.65
CA VAL A 86 -16.55 3.65 1.20
C VAL A 86 -16.46 2.43 0.29
N MET A 87 -15.31 2.23 -0.31
CA MET A 87 -15.02 1.10 -1.19
C MET A 87 -14.31 -0.04 -0.48
N GLN A 88 -13.38 0.28 0.41
CA GLN A 88 -12.65 -0.68 1.22
C GLN A 88 -12.64 -0.20 2.68
N SER A 89 -12.81 -1.11 3.62
CA SER A 89 -12.71 -0.86 5.06
C SER A 89 -12.20 -2.12 5.74
N SER A 90 -11.13 -1.99 6.54
CA SER A 90 -10.48 -3.10 7.20
C SER A 90 -9.64 -2.62 8.38
N ASN A 91 -8.82 -3.50 8.91
CA ASN A 91 -7.80 -3.22 9.91
C ASN A 91 -6.50 -3.95 9.54
N THR A 92 -5.35 -3.39 9.87
CA THR A 92 -4.04 -4.02 9.59
C THR A 92 -3.84 -5.33 10.36
N SER A 93 -4.65 -5.62 11.38
CA SER A 93 -4.67 -6.93 12.05
C SER A 93 -5.11 -8.08 11.12
N ASN A 94 -5.72 -7.76 9.98
CA ASN A 94 -6.13 -8.74 8.96
C ASN A 94 -5.03 -9.03 7.93
N LEU A 95 -3.81 -8.51 8.11
CA LEU A 95 -2.67 -8.88 7.28
C LEU A 95 -2.43 -10.39 7.35
N ILE A 96 -2.32 -11.05 6.19
CA ILE A 96 -2.00 -12.49 6.12
C ILE A 96 -0.58 -12.72 6.65
N PHE A 97 0.35 -11.84 6.27
CA PHE A 97 1.73 -11.81 6.77
C PHE A 97 1.97 -10.47 7.45
N GLY A 98 2.34 -10.49 8.72
CA GLY A 98 2.69 -9.29 9.47
C GLY A 98 4.01 -8.67 9.02
N VAL A 99 4.27 -7.44 9.43
CA VAL A 99 5.49 -6.69 9.11
C VAL A 99 6.78 -7.47 9.44
N PRO A 100 6.91 -8.15 10.61
CA PRO A 100 8.10 -8.96 10.92
C PRO A 100 8.40 -10.01 9.85
N HIS A 101 7.36 -10.77 9.46
CA HIS A 101 7.48 -11.81 8.44
C HIS A 101 7.87 -11.25 7.07
N LEU A 102 7.24 -10.14 6.64
CA LEU A 102 7.54 -9.51 5.36
C LEU A 102 9.01 -9.07 5.27
N ILE A 103 9.54 -8.44 6.32
CA ILE A 103 10.94 -8.01 6.38
C ILE A 103 11.89 -9.23 6.35
N ALA A 104 11.61 -10.25 7.15
CA ALA A 104 12.44 -11.45 7.19
C ALA A 104 12.45 -12.18 5.84
N PHE A 105 11.27 -12.35 5.23
CA PHE A 105 11.13 -13.00 3.93
C PHE A 105 11.85 -12.21 2.82
N LEU A 106 11.57 -10.92 2.67
CA LEU A 106 12.19 -10.10 1.62
C LEU A 106 13.70 -10.02 1.79
N SER A 107 14.20 -9.83 3.02
CA SER A 107 15.64 -9.80 3.29
C SER A 107 16.35 -11.14 3.08
N SER A 108 15.60 -12.25 3.02
CA SER A 108 16.18 -13.56 2.69
C SER A 108 16.54 -13.69 1.21
N VAL A 109 15.83 -13.00 0.32
CA VAL A 109 16.01 -13.07 -1.14
C VAL A 109 16.74 -11.87 -1.72
N MET A 110 16.65 -10.69 -1.10
CA MET A 110 17.31 -9.46 -1.56
C MET A 110 17.90 -8.67 -0.39
N THR A 111 18.88 -7.81 -0.65
CA THR A 111 19.35 -6.83 0.34
C THR A 111 18.35 -5.68 0.40
N LEU A 112 17.77 -5.45 1.57
CA LEU A 112 17.01 -4.22 1.81
C LEU A 112 17.97 -3.06 2.00
N THR A 113 17.64 -1.90 1.47
CA THR A 113 18.45 -0.67 1.58
C THR A 113 17.65 0.46 2.23
N PRO A 114 18.30 1.42 2.90
CA PRO A 114 17.61 2.60 3.39
C PRO A 114 16.86 3.32 2.27
N GLY A 115 15.58 3.61 2.51
CA GLY A 115 14.69 4.22 1.51
C GLY A 115 13.85 3.22 0.72
N ASP A 116 14.10 1.91 0.78
CA ASP A 116 13.18 0.91 0.23
C ASP A 116 11.81 1.02 0.90
N ILE A 117 10.76 0.87 0.11
CA ILE A 117 9.38 0.92 0.60
C ILE A 117 8.72 -0.44 0.38
N ILE A 118 8.24 -1.05 1.45
CA ILE A 118 7.52 -2.32 1.40
C ILE A 118 6.02 -2.05 1.45
N SER A 119 5.33 -2.37 0.36
CA SER A 119 3.87 -2.34 0.27
C SER A 119 3.30 -3.64 0.84
N THR A 120 2.48 -3.56 1.89
CA THR A 120 2.06 -4.73 2.69
C THR A 120 0.85 -5.47 2.14
N GLY A 121 0.23 -4.95 1.08
CA GLY A 121 -0.95 -5.55 0.45
C GLY A 121 -2.24 -4.79 0.75
N THR A 122 -3.34 -5.25 0.15
CA THR A 122 -4.62 -4.56 0.16
C THR A 122 -5.75 -5.44 0.71
N PRO A 123 -6.71 -4.87 1.45
CA PRO A 123 -7.91 -5.58 1.88
C PRO A 123 -8.92 -5.79 0.74
N ALA A 124 -9.97 -6.56 1.03
CA ALA A 124 -11.09 -6.77 0.10
C ALA A 124 -11.81 -5.47 -0.26
N GLY A 125 -12.55 -5.48 -1.39
CA GLY A 125 -13.36 -4.34 -1.84
C GLY A 125 -12.79 -3.60 -3.06
N VAL A 126 -11.69 -4.10 -3.65
CA VAL A 126 -11.11 -3.53 -4.88
C VAL A 126 -12.16 -3.45 -5.99
N GLY A 127 -12.15 -2.34 -6.74
CA GLY A 127 -13.16 -2.05 -7.77
C GLY A 127 -13.32 -3.15 -8.82
N PHE A 128 -12.21 -3.81 -9.21
CA PHE A 128 -12.23 -4.93 -10.16
C PHE A 128 -13.08 -6.13 -9.69
N ALA A 129 -13.08 -6.43 -8.39
CA ALA A 129 -13.79 -7.59 -7.83
C ALA A 129 -15.27 -7.31 -7.53
N ARG A 130 -15.74 -6.09 -7.70
CA ARG A 130 -17.15 -5.72 -7.47
C ARG A 130 -18.07 -6.23 -8.57
N LYS A 131 -19.34 -6.32 -8.29
CA LYS A 131 -20.39 -6.71 -9.24
C LYS A 131 -21.50 -5.67 -9.26
N PRO A 132 -21.57 -4.82 -10.31
CA PRO A 132 -20.65 -4.70 -11.45
C PRO A 132 -19.27 -4.15 -11.01
N PRO A 133 -18.21 -4.37 -11.81
CA PRO A 133 -16.89 -3.76 -11.54
C PRO A 133 -16.96 -2.23 -11.53
N ARG A 134 -16.25 -1.59 -10.60
CA ARG A 134 -16.13 -0.12 -10.52
C ARG A 134 -14.71 0.29 -10.92
N TRP A 135 -14.61 0.98 -12.04
CA TRP A 135 -13.37 1.52 -12.57
C TRP A 135 -13.19 2.98 -12.15
N LEU A 136 -11.95 3.43 -12.00
CA LEU A 136 -11.61 4.83 -11.85
C LEU A 136 -11.81 5.54 -13.19
N LEU A 137 -12.50 6.68 -13.16
CA LEU A 137 -12.78 7.52 -14.33
C LEU A 137 -12.22 8.92 -14.09
N PRO A 138 -11.86 9.66 -15.15
CA PRO A 138 -11.48 11.06 -15.02
C PRO A 138 -12.58 11.85 -14.28
N GLY A 139 -12.17 12.64 -13.29
CA GLY A 139 -13.05 13.37 -12.38
C GLY A 139 -13.36 12.66 -11.07
N ASP A 140 -12.99 11.39 -10.92
CA ASP A 140 -13.08 10.70 -9.63
C ASP A 140 -12.03 11.23 -8.63
N GLU A 141 -12.37 11.16 -7.34
CA GLU A 141 -11.46 11.38 -6.22
C GLU A 141 -11.32 10.10 -5.42
N VAL A 142 -10.08 9.63 -5.27
CA VAL A 142 -9.75 8.48 -4.42
C VAL A 142 -9.08 8.97 -3.15
N ALA A 143 -9.61 8.63 -1.98
CA ALA A 143 -8.97 8.93 -0.72
C ALA A 143 -8.72 7.65 0.08
N VAL A 144 -7.48 7.49 0.53
CA VAL A 144 -7.03 6.40 1.40
C VAL A 144 -6.73 6.98 2.78
N GLU A 145 -7.27 6.37 3.82
CA GLU A 145 -7.06 6.79 5.20
C GLU A 145 -6.52 5.62 6.02
N VAL A 146 -5.50 5.90 6.82
CA VAL A 146 -4.94 4.95 7.80
C VAL A 146 -4.84 5.64 9.14
N GLU A 147 -5.41 5.00 10.16
CA GLU A 147 -5.39 5.49 11.54
C GLU A 147 -3.96 5.81 11.99
N GLY A 148 -3.76 6.99 12.60
CA GLY A 148 -2.46 7.45 13.07
C GLY A 148 -1.49 7.93 11.97
N ILE A 149 -1.81 7.73 10.67
CA ILE A 149 -0.94 8.16 9.56
C ILE A 149 -1.55 9.35 8.81
N GLY A 150 -2.88 9.34 8.60
CA GLY A 150 -3.58 10.42 7.93
C GLY A 150 -4.35 9.98 6.69
N ARG A 151 -4.56 10.93 5.75
CA ARG A 151 -5.41 10.74 4.57
C ARG A 151 -4.68 11.19 3.31
N LEU A 152 -4.47 10.27 2.38
CA LEU A 152 -3.91 10.50 1.05
C LEU A 152 -5.06 10.66 0.05
N VAL A 153 -5.13 11.80 -0.64
CA VAL A 153 -6.18 12.09 -1.62
C VAL A 153 -5.57 12.25 -3.00
N ASN A 154 -6.13 11.54 -3.98
CA ASN A 154 -5.66 11.56 -5.36
C ASN A 154 -6.83 11.84 -6.31
N PRO A 155 -6.81 12.93 -7.09
CA PRO A 155 -7.74 13.11 -8.21
C PRO A 155 -7.36 12.17 -9.35
N VAL A 156 -8.37 11.67 -10.06
CA VAL A 156 -8.18 10.91 -11.30
C VAL A 156 -8.35 11.87 -12.49
N VAL A 157 -7.32 11.96 -13.32
CA VAL A 157 -7.31 12.81 -14.51
C VAL A 157 -7.17 11.96 -15.77
N ALA A 158 -7.62 12.49 -16.91
CA ALA A 158 -7.34 11.87 -18.20
C ALA A 158 -5.84 12.01 -18.52
N GLU A 159 -5.32 11.04 -19.26
CA GLU A 159 -4.00 11.16 -19.89
C GLU A 159 -4.01 12.33 -20.88
N ALA A 160 -2.93 13.12 -20.89
CA ALA A 160 -2.78 14.30 -21.73
C ALA A 160 -2.34 13.91 -23.17
#